data_98bdd7366d62a415abf43ae7650c775b
#
_entry.id   98bdd7366d62a415abf43ae7650c775b
#
_cell.length_a   1.000
_cell.length_b   1.000
_cell.length_c   1.000
_cell.angle_alpha   90.00
_cell.angle_beta   90.00
_cell.angle_gamma   90.00
#
_symmetry.space_group_name_H-M   'P 1'
#
loop_
_entity.id
_entity.type
_entity.pdbx_description
1 polymer ?
#
loop_
_entity_poly.entity_id
_entity_poly.type
_entity_poly.pdbx_seq_one_letter_code
_entity_poly.pdbx_strand_id
1 'polypeptide(L)'
;MSVMVTGGTGFIGNRIIRKLLERGEEVVCFDLAPPRANLEPYLDRIKMYRGDVTQLPHILEAINNNSVTRIIHMAALLPPDTEDRHHYAMQVNIGGTNNIFEAARWTGVERVVYASSIAVYGVQETFGERPINEDDLNDPINVYGMTKSVNDYSAKQYINKHGLDLRAVRICTVFGHGRVTGATGMIGGLLLSLIHI
;
A
#
# COMPACT_ATOMS: atom_id res chain seq x y z
N MET A 1 -13.83 15.60 -5.94
CA MET A 1 -12.39 15.38 -5.66
C MET A 1 -12.14 13.89 -5.70
N SER A 2 -11.14 13.47 -6.47
CA SER A 2 -10.94 12.05 -6.74
C SER A 2 -9.80 11.49 -5.87
N VAL A 3 -9.97 10.27 -5.36
CA VAL A 3 -8.98 9.52 -4.57
C VAL A 3 -8.46 8.35 -5.39
N MET A 4 -7.16 8.31 -5.65
CA MET A 4 -6.52 7.15 -6.28
C MET A 4 -6.08 6.14 -5.23
N VAL A 5 -6.45 4.87 -5.42
CA VAL A 5 -5.99 3.75 -4.60
C VAL A 5 -5.10 2.86 -5.45
N THR A 6 -3.80 2.85 -5.19
CA THR A 6 -2.89 1.90 -5.85
C THR A 6 -2.92 0.56 -5.13
N GLY A 7 -2.75 -0.54 -5.86
CA GLY A 7 -2.99 -1.86 -5.28
C GLY A 7 -4.48 -2.07 -4.93
N GLY A 8 -5.36 -1.38 -5.63
CA GLY A 8 -6.78 -1.33 -5.33
C GLY A 8 -7.51 -2.66 -5.50
N THR A 9 -7.01 -3.56 -6.35
CA THR A 9 -7.56 -4.91 -6.51
C THR A 9 -7.11 -5.89 -5.41
N GLY A 10 -6.12 -5.48 -4.59
CA GLY A 10 -5.59 -6.26 -3.48
C GLY A 10 -6.55 -6.39 -2.30
N PHE A 11 -6.16 -7.21 -1.31
CA PHE A 11 -7.00 -7.51 -0.15
C PHE A 11 -7.38 -6.28 0.68
N ILE A 12 -6.44 -5.38 0.96
CA ILE A 12 -6.70 -4.15 1.71
C ILE A 12 -7.28 -3.09 0.76
N GLY A 13 -6.71 -2.94 -0.44
CA GLY A 13 -7.11 -1.92 -1.41
C GLY A 13 -8.59 -1.95 -1.76
N ASN A 14 -9.14 -3.14 -2.01
CA ASN A 14 -10.58 -3.25 -2.33
C ASN A 14 -11.49 -2.83 -1.15
N ARG A 15 -11.09 -3.08 0.09
CA ARG A 15 -11.84 -2.63 1.27
C ARG A 15 -11.80 -1.12 1.44
N ILE A 16 -10.64 -0.52 1.15
CA ILE A 16 -10.49 0.94 1.13
C ILE A 16 -11.39 1.55 0.06
N ILE A 17 -11.39 1.01 -1.16
CA ILE A 17 -12.26 1.46 -2.25
C ILE A 17 -13.72 1.44 -1.82
N ARG A 18 -14.20 0.33 -1.25
CA ARG A 18 -15.57 0.23 -0.76
C ARG A 18 -15.90 1.29 0.28
N LYS A 19 -15.00 1.52 1.25
CA LYS A 19 -15.18 2.55 2.28
C LYS A 19 -15.19 3.97 1.73
N LEU A 20 -14.40 4.25 0.70
CA LEU A 20 -14.42 5.53 0.02
C LEU A 20 -15.74 5.74 -0.74
N LEU A 21 -16.24 4.72 -1.43
CA LEU A 21 -17.54 4.75 -2.12
C LEU A 21 -18.72 4.92 -1.16
N GLU A 22 -18.68 4.31 0.04
CA GLU A 22 -19.66 4.50 1.11
C GLU A 22 -19.68 5.96 1.61
N ARG A 23 -18.59 6.69 1.47
CA ARG A 23 -18.44 8.12 1.82
C ARG A 23 -18.78 9.06 0.66
N GLY A 24 -19.17 8.53 -0.49
CA GLY A 24 -19.48 9.32 -1.68
C GLY A 24 -18.26 9.89 -2.42
N GLU A 25 -17.08 9.34 -2.18
CA GLU A 25 -15.85 9.76 -2.87
C GLU A 25 -15.80 9.21 -4.30
N GLU A 26 -15.24 10.01 -5.21
CA GLU A 26 -14.84 9.51 -6.53
C GLU A 26 -13.54 8.71 -6.42
N VAL A 27 -13.53 7.48 -6.94
CA VAL A 27 -12.41 6.57 -6.74
C VAL A 27 -11.77 6.14 -8.06
N VAL A 28 -10.45 6.25 -8.13
CA VAL A 28 -9.61 5.66 -9.18
C VAL A 28 -8.90 4.43 -8.58
N CYS A 29 -9.18 3.27 -9.12
CA CYS A 29 -8.47 2.03 -8.79
C CYS A 29 -7.28 1.86 -9.73
N PHE A 30 -6.07 2.08 -9.23
CA PHE A 30 -4.83 1.90 -9.99
C PHE A 30 -4.20 0.55 -9.61
N ASP A 31 -4.09 -0.36 -10.56
CA ASP A 31 -3.50 -1.67 -10.31
C ASP A 31 -2.91 -2.29 -11.59
N LEU A 32 -1.92 -3.14 -11.45
CA LEU A 32 -1.39 -3.95 -12.54
C LEU A 32 -2.31 -5.14 -12.87
N ALA A 33 -2.93 -5.71 -11.83
CA ALA A 33 -3.82 -6.85 -11.93
C ALA A 33 -5.27 -6.43 -12.29
N PRO A 34 -6.02 -7.31 -12.98
CA PRO A 34 -7.45 -7.09 -13.21
C PRO A 34 -8.24 -7.10 -11.89
N PRO A 35 -9.45 -6.53 -11.86
CA PRO A 35 -10.30 -6.57 -10.69
C PRO A 35 -10.64 -8.02 -10.32
N ARG A 36 -10.77 -8.27 -9.01
CA ARG A 36 -11.20 -9.56 -8.46
C ARG A 36 -12.70 -9.53 -8.20
N ALA A 37 -13.30 -10.71 -8.06
CA ALA A 37 -14.75 -10.89 -7.85
C ALA A 37 -15.36 -9.99 -6.75
N ASN A 38 -14.60 -9.72 -5.68
CA ASN A 38 -15.05 -8.85 -4.59
C ASN A 38 -15.10 -7.36 -4.94
N LEU A 39 -14.57 -6.95 -6.09
CA LEU A 39 -14.63 -5.59 -6.61
C LEU A 39 -15.65 -5.44 -7.75
N GLU A 40 -16.07 -6.55 -8.37
CA GLU A 40 -17.02 -6.56 -9.48
C GLU A 40 -18.30 -5.75 -9.22
N PRO A 41 -18.95 -5.82 -8.04
CA PRO A 41 -20.18 -5.08 -7.78
C PRO A 41 -20.00 -3.55 -7.77
N TYR A 42 -18.77 -3.06 -7.82
CA TYR A 42 -18.43 -1.64 -7.71
C TYR A 42 -17.80 -1.07 -8.98
N LEU A 43 -17.62 -1.88 -10.03
CA LEU A 43 -16.93 -1.47 -11.26
C LEU A 43 -17.58 -0.26 -11.93
N ASP A 44 -18.91 -0.16 -11.91
CA ASP A 44 -19.65 0.98 -12.48
C ASP A 44 -19.46 2.28 -11.67
N ARG A 45 -18.93 2.19 -10.47
CA ARG A 45 -18.77 3.30 -9.53
C ARG A 45 -17.33 3.75 -9.35
N ILE A 46 -16.38 3.06 -10.00
CA ILE A 46 -14.95 3.36 -9.91
C ILE A 46 -14.35 3.52 -11.30
N LYS A 47 -13.31 4.32 -11.40
CA LYS A 47 -12.51 4.42 -12.61
C LYS A 47 -11.35 3.43 -12.49
N MET A 48 -11.34 2.39 -13.32
CA MET A 48 -10.24 1.44 -13.39
C MET A 48 -9.11 2.00 -14.25
N TYR A 49 -7.91 2.04 -13.71
CA TYR A 49 -6.69 2.37 -14.44
C TYR A 49 -5.68 1.24 -14.30
N ARG A 50 -5.38 0.54 -15.39
CA ARG A 50 -4.36 -0.51 -15.40
C ARG A 50 -3.00 0.11 -15.54
N GLY A 51 -2.18 0.09 -14.48
CA GLY A 51 -0.86 0.69 -14.45
C GLY A 51 0.10 0.00 -13.50
N ASP A 52 1.39 0.23 -13.76
CA ASP A 52 2.50 -0.26 -12.95
C ASP A 52 3.11 0.91 -12.17
N VAL A 53 3.23 0.78 -10.85
CA VAL A 53 3.84 1.81 -9.98
C VAL A 53 5.32 2.03 -10.27
N THR A 54 6.01 1.07 -10.89
CA THR A 54 7.39 1.24 -11.32
C THR A 54 7.53 2.19 -12.52
N GLN A 55 6.41 2.52 -13.18
CA GLN A 55 6.34 3.38 -14.35
C GLN A 55 5.73 4.73 -13.98
N LEU A 56 6.58 5.73 -13.70
CA LEU A 56 6.13 7.09 -13.34
C LEU A 56 5.13 7.69 -14.36
N PRO A 57 5.28 7.50 -15.69
CA PRO A 57 4.29 7.99 -16.66
C PRO A 57 2.88 7.44 -16.42
N HIS A 58 2.71 6.16 -16.05
CA HIS A 58 1.40 5.57 -15.76
C HIS A 58 0.71 6.26 -14.57
N ILE A 59 1.50 6.63 -13.55
CA ILE A 59 0.98 7.32 -12.35
C ILE A 59 0.54 8.74 -12.72
N LEU A 60 1.39 9.47 -13.45
CA LEU A 60 1.09 10.84 -13.89
C LEU A 60 -0.15 10.90 -14.77
N GLU A 61 -0.28 9.97 -15.71
CA GLU A 61 -1.45 9.87 -16.58
C GLU A 61 -2.72 9.58 -15.77
N ALA A 62 -2.66 8.63 -14.83
CA ALA A 62 -3.81 8.32 -13.97
C ALA A 62 -4.25 9.52 -13.13
N ILE A 63 -3.30 10.29 -12.59
CA ILE A 63 -3.58 11.49 -11.81
C ILE A 63 -4.24 12.55 -12.67
N ASN A 64 -3.63 12.90 -13.81
CA ASN A 64 -4.07 14.00 -14.65
C ASN A 64 -5.42 13.73 -15.32
N ASN A 65 -5.61 12.52 -15.87
CA ASN A 65 -6.86 12.16 -16.56
C ASN A 65 -8.07 12.02 -15.62
N ASN A 66 -7.83 11.90 -14.32
CA ASN A 66 -8.90 11.69 -13.34
C ASN A 66 -8.97 12.78 -12.26
N SER A 67 -8.22 13.88 -12.39
CA SER A 67 -8.18 14.99 -11.43
C SER A 67 -7.98 14.48 -9.99
N VAL A 68 -7.02 13.59 -9.80
CA VAL A 68 -6.72 12.98 -8.49
C VAL A 68 -6.12 14.02 -7.57
N THR A 69 -6.73 14.21 -6.40
CA THR A 69 -6.25 15.14 -5.37
C THR A 69 -5.63 14.43 -4.17
N ARG A 70 -5.96 13.16 -3.96
CA ARG A 70 -5.44 12.36 -2.84
C ARG A 70 -5.06 10.95 -3.31
N ILE A 71 -4.02 10.37 -2.73
CA ILE A 71 -3.56 9.02 -3.05
C ILE A 71 -3.53 8.17 -1.80
N ILE A 72 -4.03 6.94 -1.90
CA ILE A 72 -3.83 5.87 -0.91
C ILE A 72 -3.00 4.78 -1.58
N HIS A 73 -1.72 4.73 -1.21
CA HIS A 73 -0.74 3.85 -1.85
C HIS A 73 -0.60 2.52 -1.10
N MET A 74 -1.23 1.47 -1.66
CA MET A 74 -1.24 0.12 -1.09
C MET A 74 -0.47 -0.89 -1.96
N ALA A 75 -0.07 -0.51 -3.18
CA ALA A 75 0.67 -1.39 -4.08
C ALA A 75 2.05 -1.72 -3.49
N ALA A 76 2.30 -3.00 -3.27
CA ALA A 76 3.59 -3.52 -2.81
C ALA A 76 3.66 -5.03 -3.01
N LEU A 77 4.86 -5.56 -3.12
CA LEU A 77 5.15 -6.97 -2.94
C LEU A 77 5.24 -7.28 -1.44
N LEU A 78 4.80 -8.47 -1.06
CA LEU A 78 4.80 -8.99 0.30
C LEU A 78 5.66 -10.26 0.37
N PRO A 79 6.13 -10.70 1.56
CA PRO A 79 6.70 -12.02 1.71
C PRO A 79 5.71 -13.13 1.27
N PRO A 80 6.17 -14.23 0.63
CA PRO A 80 7.59 -14.56 0.38
C PRO A 80 8.21 -13.85 -0.84
N ASP A 81 7.43 -13.24 -1.75
CA ASP A 81 7.94 -12.68 -3.00
C ASP A 81 9.07 -11.66 -2.80
N THR A 82 9.06 -10.88 -1.72
CA THR A 82 10.13 -9.93 -1.42
C THR A 82 11.44 -10.61 -1.06
N GLU A 83 11.35 -11.77 -0.40
CA GLU A 83 12.51 -12.55 0.05
C GLU A 83 13.10 -13.42 -1.08
N ASP A 84 12.26 -13.83 -2.02
CA ASP A 84 12.69 -14.66 -3.16
C ASP A 84 13.18 -13.80 -4.35
N ARG A 85 12.73 -12.54 -4.45
CA ARG A 85 12.92 -11.68 -5.62
C ARG A 85 13.36 -10.27 -5.23
N HIS A 86 14.48 -10.15 -4.51
CA HIS A 86 14.99 -8.91 -3.92
C HIS A 86 15.03 -7.73 -4.89
N HIS A 87 15.63 -7.91 -6.08
CA HIS A 87 15.74 -6.85 -7.06
C HIS A 87 14.38 -6.30 -7.46
N TYR A 88 13.43 -7.18 -7.78
CA TYR A 88 12.09 -6.78 -8.16
C TYR A 88 11.31 -6.16 -6.98
N ALA A 89 11.52 -6.67 -5.76
CA ALA A 89 10.96 -6.09 -4.55
C ALA A 89 11.43 -4.64 -4.34
N MET A 90 12.72 -4.35 -4.56
CA MET A 90 13.24 -2.98 -4.48
C MET A 90 12.65 -2.07 -5.56
N GLN A 91 12.52 -2.55 -6.80
CA GLN A 91 11.91 -1.78 -7.88
C GLN A 91 10.46 -1.41 -7.56
N VAL A 92 9.65 -2.37 -7.11
CA VAL A 92 8.22 -2.14 -6.81
C VAL A 92 8.05 -1.37 -5.51
N ASN A 93 8.64 -1.86 -4.40
CA ASN A 93 8.35 -1.31 -3.08
C ASN A 93 9.05 0.03 -2.83
N ILE A 94 10.30 0.19 -3.27
CA ILE A 94 11.05 1.44 -3.09
C ILE A 94 10.83 2.34 -4.30
N GLY A 95 11.17 1.88 -5.50
CA GLY A 95 11.04 2.67 -6.72
C GLY A 95 9.61 3.12 -6.96
N GLY A 96 8.65 2.19 -6.87
CA GLY A 96 7.22 2.48 -7.02
C GLY A 96 6.70 3.50 -6.02
N THR A 97 7.07 3.37 -4.74
CA THR A 97 6.68 4.35 -3.71
C THR A 97 7.29 5.73 -3.96
N ASN A 98 8.58 5.80 -4.36
CA ASN A 98 9.20 7.07 -4.72
C ASN A 98 8.56 7.69 -5.96
N ASN A 99 8.15 6.89 -6.95
CA ASN A 99 7.39 7.39 -8.10
C ASN A 99 6.06 8.03 -7.69
N ILE A 100 5.37 7.47 -6.68
CA ILE A 100 4.16 8.09 -6.12
C ILE A 100 4.46 9.43 -5.45
N PHE A 101 5.56 9.53 -4.68
CA PHE A 101 5.96 10.78 -4.04
C PHE A 101 6.35 11.85 -5.07
N GLU A 102 7.12 11.48 -6.11
CA GLU A 102 7.47 12.39 -7.21
C GLU A 102 6.24 12.82 -8.00
N ALA A 103 5.34 11.90 -8.34
CA ALA A 103 4.11 12.25 -9.02
C ALA A 103 3.27 13.23 -8.19
N ALA A 104 3.14 12.99 -6.88
CA ALA A 104 2.42 13.90 -5.98
C ALA A 104 3.06 15.30 -5.96
N ARG A 105 4.41 15.37 -5.93
CA ARG A 105 5.16 16.63 -5.97
C ARG A 105 4.93 17.41 -7.27
N TRP A 106 4.89 16.72 -8.40
CA TRP A 106 4.77 17.38 -9.72
C TRP A 106 3.34 17.79 -10.07
N THR A 107 2.35 17.07 -9.55
CA THR A 107 0.93 17.30 -9.90
C THR A 107 0.15 18.08 -8.85
N GLY A 108 0.77 18.38 -7.70
CA GLY A 108 0.11 19.10 -6.62
C GLY A 108 -0.96 18.26 -5.88
N VAL A 109 -0.78 16.94 -5.84
CA VAL A 109 -1.62 16.07 -5.01
C VAL A 109 -1.54 16.53 -3.54
N GLU A 110 -2.70 16.76 -2.92
CA GLU A 110 -2.82 17.36 -1.60
C GLU A 110 -2.31 16.47 -0.48
N ARG A 111 -2.51 15.13 -0.61
CA ARG A 111 -2.11 14.16 0.41
C ARG A 111 -1.86 12.78 -0.17
N VAL A 112 -0.81 12.13 0.33
CA VAL A 112 -0.55 10.70 0.10
C VAL A 112 -0.55 9.98 1.44
N VAL A 113 -1.41 8.97 1.58
CA VAL A 113 -1.34 7.98 2.66
C VAL A 113 -0.72 6.72 2.07
N TYR A 114 0.33 6.18 2.68
CA TYR A 114 0.99 4.99 2.15
C TYR A 114 1.16 3.89 3.21
N ALA A 115 1.17 2.64 2.72
CA ALA A 115 1.35 1.47 3.55
C ALA A 115 2.82 1.31 3.96
N SER A 116 3.16 1.68 5.19
CA SER A 116 4.31 1.17 5.91
C SER A 116 3.95 -0.14 6.63
N SER A 117 4.77 -0.61 7.55
CA SER A 117 4.56 -1.87 8.25
C SER A 117 5.24 -1.87 9.62
N ILE A 118 4.71 -2.64 10.58
CA ILE A 118 5.43 -2.94 11.82
C ILE A 118 6.74 -3.71 11.58
N ALA A 119 6.90 -4.35 10.41
CA ALA A 119 8.15 -5.03 10.03
C ALA A 119 9.38 -4.10 9.97
N VAL A 120 9.18 -2.78 10.02
CA VAL A 120 10.29 -1.81 10.14
C VAL A 120 11.02 -1.92 11.46
N TYR A 121 10.37 -2.40 12.53
CA TYR A 121 10.93 -2.46 13.87
C TYR A 121 11.78 -3.71 14.16
N GLY A 122 11.67 -4.76 13.34
CA GLY A 122 12.36 -6.04 13.59
C GLY A 122 11.66 -6.87 14.66
N VAL A 123 12.42 -7.36 15.63
CA VAL A 123 11.93 -8.29 16.65
C VAL A 123 11.63 -7.59 17.99
N GLN A 124 10.61 -8.05 18.70
CA GLN A 124 10.17 -7.47 19.98
C GLN A 124 11.27 -7.53 21.04
N GLU A 125 12.15 -8.53 20.99
CA GLU A 125 13.26 -8.71 21.95
C GLU A 125 14.21 -7.51 22.02
N THR A 126 14.38 -6.79 20.90
CA THR A 126 15.19 -5.55 20.85
C THR A 126 14.62 -4.46 21.79
N PHE A 127 13.31 -4.47 22.04
CA PHE A 127 12.60 -3.47 22.83
C PHE A 127 12.22 -3.96 24.24
N GLY A 128 12.43 -5.25 24.54
CA GLY A 128 12.00 -5.87 25.77
C GLY A 128 10.46 -5.96 25.85
N GLU A 129 9.90 -5.85 27.06
CA GLU A 129 8.45 -5.98 27.29
C GLU A 129 7.66 -4.68 27.08
N ARG A 130 8.32 -3.57 26.81
CA ARG A 130 7.64 -2.29 26.59
C ARG A 130 6.93 -2.25 25.22
N PRO A 131 5.83 -1.49 25.11
CA PRO A 131 5.25 -1.17 23.80
C PRO A 131 6.25 -0.45 22.89
N ILE A 132 6.18 -0.75 21.60
CA ILE A 132 6.94 -0.08 20.54
C ILE A 132 6.17 1.19 20.12
N ASN A 133 6.89 2.29 19.96
CA ASN A 133 6.36 3.59 19.54
C ASN A 133 6.83 3.93 18.11
N GLU A 134 6.19 4.92 17.50
CA GLU A 134 6.52 5.38 16.16
C GLU A 134 7.92 6.00 16.04
N ASP A 135 8.47 6.52 17.15
CA ASP A 135 9.80 7.14 17.20
C ASP A 135 10.94 6.15 17.48
N ASP A 136 10.61 4.88 17.75
CA ASP A 136 11.61 3.84 17.95
C ASP A 136 12.40 3.56 16.67
N LEU A 137 13.67 3.16 16.84
CA LEU A 137 14.56 2.88 15.73
C LEU A 137 14.02 1.74 14.86
N ASN A 138 14.16 1.94 13.57
CA ASN A 138 13.87 0.88 12.59
C ASN A 138 15.06 -0.08 12.56
N ASP A 139 14.79 -1.38 12.78
CA ASP A 139 15.77 -2.48 12.72
C ASP A 139 15.18 -3.70 11.99
N PRO A 140 14.84 -3.55 10.69
CA PRO A 140 14.15 -4.60 9.95
C PRO A 140 15.05 -5.83 9.76
N ILE A 141 14.48 -7.02 9.95
CA ILE A 141 15.18 -8.30 9.83
C ILE A 141 14.97 -9.01 8.48
N ASN A 142 14.22 -8.41 7.57
CA ASN A 142 13.95 -8.98 6.24
C ASN A 142 13.86 -7.89 5.17
N VAL A 143 13.89 -8.30 3.90
CA VAL A 143 13.88 -7.37 2.75
C VAL A 143 12.59 -6.54 2.73
N TYR A 144 11.45 -7.14 3.03
CA TYR A 144 10.18 -6.40 3.10
C TYR A 144 10.25 -5.24 4.10
N GLY A 145 10.63 -5.52 5.35
CA GLY A 145 10.78 -4.50 6.39
C GLY A 145 11.79 -3.41 6.01
N MET A 146 12.91 -3.82 5.41
CA MET A 146 13.92 -2.90 4.90
C MET A 146 13.32 -1.96 3.85
N THR A 147 12.55 -2.47 2.87
CA THR A 147 11.92 -1.60 1.86
C THR A 147 10.95 -0.58 2.48
N LYS A 148 10.22 -0.98 3.53
CA LYS A 148 9.30 -0.08 4.24
C LYS A 148 10.05 0.98 5.06
N SER A 149 11.18 0.62 5.70
CA SER A 149 12.05 1.57 6.41
C SER A 149 12.64 2.61 5.47
N VAL A 150 13.09 2.21 4.28
CA VAL A 150 13.59 3.12 3.24
C VAL A 150 12.49 4.09 2.81
N ASN A 151 11.26 3.62 2.63
CA ASN A 151 10.13 4.47 2.25
C ASN A 151 9.78 5.48 3.35
N ASP A 152 9.79 5.07 4.63
CA ASP A 152 9.55 5.97 5.77
C ASP A 152 10.63 7.06 5.84
N TYR A 153 11.90 6.71 5.60
CA TYR A 153 12.99 7.67 5.54
C TYR A 153 12.85 8.61 4.34
N SER A 154 12.57 8.08 3.16
CA SER A 154 12.35 8.85 1.93
C SER A 154 11.20 9.86 2.13
N ALA A 155 10.07 9.42 2.69
CA ALA A 155 8.93 10.29 2.97
C ALA A 155 9.32 11.49 3.86
N LYS A 156 10.11 11.27 4.92
CA LYS A 156 10.63 12.35 5.78
C LYS A 156 11.41 13.39 4.96
N GLN A 157 12.21 12.96 3.97
CA GLN A 157 12.97 13.88 3.12
C GLN A 157 12.03 14.68 2.21
N TYR A 158 11.02 14.04 1.60
CA TYR A 158 10.03 14.74 0.78
C TYR A 158 9.19 15.74 1.59
N ILE A 159 8.79 15.39 2.80
CA ILE A 159 8.08 16.29 3.72
C ILE A 159 8.96 17.52 4.03
N ASN A 160 10.18 17.27 4.49
CA ASN A 160 11.08 18.35 4.94
C ASN A 160 11.52 19.27 3.80
N LYS A 161 11.80 18.71 2.62
CA LYS A 161 12.37 19.47 1.51
C LYS A 161 11.31 20.10 0.60
N HIS A 162 10.17 19.44 0.44
CA HIS A 162 9.16 19.82 -0.55
C HIS A 162 7.79 20.15 0.06
N GLY A 163 7.62 19.99 1.38
CA GLY A 163 6.37 20.32 2.07
C GLY A 163 5.20 19.39 1.73
N LEU A 164 5.45 18.17 1.24
CA LEU A 164 4.39 17.23 0.89
C LEU A 164 3.68 16.71 2.14
N ASP A 165 2.36 16.54 2.09
CA ASP A 165 1.59 15.85 3.14
C ASP A 165 1.61 14.34 2.87
N LEU A 166 2.65 13.66 3.37
CA LEU A 166 2.82 12.21 3.30
C LEU A 166 2.56 11.60 4.68
N ARG A 167 1.69 10.58 4.73
CA ARG A 167 1.31 9.90 5.97
C ARG A 167 1.57 8.40 5.85
N ALA A 168 2.45 7.87 6.69
CA ALA A 168 2.69 6.44 6.83
C ALA A 168 1.64 5.80 7.73
N VAL A 169 1.15 4.62 7.36
CA VAL A 169 0.41 3.74 8.25
C VAL A 169 1.22 2.47 8.43
N ARG A 170 1.80 2.25 9.61
CA ARG A 170 2.54 1.02 9.95
C ARG A 170 1.55 -0.11 10.23
N ILE A 171 1.18 -0.80 9.16
CA ILE A 171 0.17 -1.86 9.22
C ILE A 171 0.75 -3.07 9.95
N CYS A 172 -0.02 -3.55 10.93
CA CYS A 172 0.24 -4.80 11.64
C CYS A 172 -0.33 -6.00 10.85
N THR A 173 -0.45 -7.14 11.50
CA THR A 173 -1.02 -8.37 10.91
C THR A 173 -2.46 -8.16 10.49
N VAL A 174 -2.73 -8.32 9.19
CA VAL A 174 -4.08 -8.24 8.62
C VAL A 174 -4.51 -9.61 8.14
N PHE A 175 -5.66 -10.06 8.59
CA PHE A 175 -6.28 -11.33 8.18
C PHE A 175 -7.79 -11.16 8.01
N GLY A 176 -8.45 -12.15 7.41
CA GLY A 176 -9.89 -12.15 7.24
C GLY A 176 -10.35 -12.83 5.95
N HIS A 177 -11.66 -12.93 5.79
CA HIS A 177 -12.28 -13.55 4.61
C HIS A 177 -11.80 -12.92 3.31
N GLY A 178 -11.39 -13.78 2.35
CA GLY A 178 -10.86 -13.36 1.04
C GLY A 178 -9.37 -13.03 1.02
N ARG A 179 -8.62 -13.20 2.12
CA ARG A 179 -7.16 -13.14 2.11
C ARG A 179 -6.60 -14.51 1.76
N VAL A 180 -6.04 -14.63 0.56
CA VAL A 180 -5.52 -15.90 0.01
C VAL A 180 -4.00 -15.92 -0.14
N THR A 181 -3.32 -14.80 0.09
CA THR A 181 -1.87 -14.65 -0.14
C THR A 181 -1.16 -14.05 1.07
N GLY A 182 0.16 -14.27 1.15
CA GLY A 182 1.02 -13.83 2.25
C GLY A 182 0.92 -14.72 3.49
N ALA A 183 1.77 -14.50 4.49
CA ALA A 183 1.89 -15.32 5.70
C ALA A 183 0.56 -15.50 6.46
N THR A 184 -0.36 -14.54 6.35
CA THR A 184 -1.66 -14.58 7.02
C THR A 184 -2.81 -15.15 6.17
N GLY A 185 -2.52 -15.54 4.92
CA GLY A 185 -3.50 -16.25 4.06
C GLY A 185 -3.91 -17.60 4.65
N MET A 186 -2.98 -18.32 5.29
CA MET A 186 -3.25 -19.57 6.01
C MET A 186 -4.30 -19.41 7.12
N ILE A 187 -4.28 -18.30 7.85
CA ILE A 187 -5.25 -18.06 8.96
C ILE A 187 -6.67 -18.01 8.41
N GLY A 188 -6.89 -17.37 7.27
CA GLY A 188 -8.19 -17.35 6.59
C GLY A 188 -8.66 -18.73 6.15
N GLY A 189 -7.73 -19.56 5.63
CA GLY A 189 -8.00 -20.95 5.26
C GLY A 189 -8.38 -21.84 6.45
N LEU A 190 -7.65 -21.72 7.57
CA LEU A 190 -7.94 -22.46 8.81
C LEU A 190 -9.32 -22.11 9.38
N LEU A 191 -9.67 -20.82 9.41
CA LEU A 191 -11.00 -20.40 9.87
C LEU A 191 -12.12 -20.95 8.98
N LEU A 192 -11.92 -20.99 7.66
CA LEU A 192 -12.91 -21.58 6.74
C LEU A 192 -13.01 -23.10 6.90
N SER A 193 -11.90 -23.81 7.14
CA SER A 193 -11.92 -25.26 7.36
C SER A 193 -12.63 -25.65 8.65
N LEU A 194 -12.55 -24.81 9.69
CA LEU A 194 -13.24 -25.04 10.96
C LEU A 194 -14.77 -24.82 10.89
N ILE A 195 -15.25 -24.05 9.91
CA ILE A 195 -16.69 -23.81 9.68
C ILE A 195 -17.33 -24.95 8.86
N HIS A 196 -16.53 -25.77 8.20
CA HIS A 196 -16.98 -26.89 7.37
C HIS A 196 -16.83 -28.27 8.04
N ILE A 197 -16.48 -28.32 9.33
CA ILE A 197 -16.57 -29.52 10.18
C ILE A 197 -17.95 -29.51 10.93
#